data_9a4413ae8b515e9007be4e877f5e0974
#
_entry.id   9a4413ae8b515e9007be4e877f5e0974
#
_cell.length_a   1.000
_cell.length_b   1.000
_cell.length_c   1.000
_cell.angle_alpha   90.00
_cell.angle_beta   90.00
_cell.angle_gamma   90.00
#
_symmetry.space_group_name_H-M   'P 1'
#
loop_
_entity.id
_entity.type
_entity.pdbx_description
1 polymer ?
#
loop_
_entity_poly.entity_id
_entity_poly.type
_entity_poly.pdbx_seq_one_letter_code
_entity_poly.pdbx_strand_id
1 'polypeptide(L)'
;MAAQCLVDFPEAPWELRMHLARQCWDESRHVAGLYRRLREIGGYKGEFPISCFEWCVTCSLDTLAARLALQNRTFEAGELDLLGQLPAKWREAGDEKTAEVLESILGDEITHVRFANQWLRVLVREDRRLALKIAMAVRFLSAVTAALAPQDGQLSPVGLPYEEPQNRITQVNVADRKQADFTDSEIDEYLRQSGFQPIMTGNAEG
;
A
#
# COMPACT_ATOMS: atom_id res chain seq x y z
N MET A 1 9.73 5.61 1.04
CA MET A 1 10.41 4.29 1.09
C MET A 1 11.34 4.05 -0.09
N ALA A 2 10.91 4.19 -1.34
CA ALA A 2 11.74 3.90 -2.52
C ALA A 2 13.10 4.63 -2.53
N ALA A 3 13.14 5.93 -2.17
CA ALA A 3 14.39 6.68 -2.06
C ALA A 3 15.34 6.09 -1.00
N GLN A 4 14.81 5.64 0.15
CA GLN A 4 15.62 5.00 1.19
C GLN A 4 16.17 3.66 0.71
N CYS A 5 15.39 2.89 -0.05
CA CYS A 5 15.90 1.65 -0.66
C CYS A 5 17.05 1.91 -1.64
N LEU A 6 17.00 2.98 -2.43
CA LEU A 6 18.10 3.36 -3.33
C LEU A 6 19.40 3.71 -2.59
N VAL A 7 19.29 4.31 -1.39
CA VAL A 7 20.45 4.65 -0.55
C VAL A 7 21.00 3.42 0.16
N ASP A 8 20.13 2.60 0.73
CA ASP A 8 20.55 1.46 1.57
C ASP A 8 21.02 0.25 0.76
N PHE A 9 20.59 0.13 -0.52
CA PHE A 9 20.92 -0.99 -1.41
C PHE A 9 21.50 -0.52 -2.74
N PRO A 10 22.65 0.19 -2.74
CA PRO A 10 23.23 0.74 -3.97
C PRO A 10 23.69 -0.32 -4.97
N GLU A 11 23.90 -1.57 -4.51
CA GLU A 11 24.29 -2.74 -5.31
C GLU A 11 23.10 -3.46 -5.95
N ALA A 12 21.87 -3.03 -5.69
CA ALA A 12 20.69 -3.63 -6.31
C ALA A 12 20.77 -3.56 -7.84
N PRO A 13 20.17 -4.52 -8.59
CA PRO A 13 20.15 -4.53 -10.04
C PRO A 13 19.73 -3.17 -10.61
N TRP A 14 20.39 -2.74 -11.70
CA TRP A 14 20.15 -1.42 -12.30
C TRP A 14 18.68 -1.18 -12.63
N GLU A 15 18.04 -2.17 -13.25
CA GLU A 15 16.63 -2.08 -13.64
C GLU A 15 15.71 -1.92 -12.43
N LEU A 16 15.98 -2.62 -11.31
CA LEU A 16 15.24 -2.45 -10.07
C LEU A 16 15.43 -1.03 -9.51
N ARG A 17 16.67 -0.52 -9.54
CA ARG A 17 16.94 0.86 -9.10
C ARG A 17 16.21 1.89 -9.96
N MET A 18 16.07 1.65 -11.25
CA MET A 18 15.29 2.51 -12.15
C MET A 18 13.78 2.48 -11.81
N HIS A 19 13.22 1.31 -11.47
CA HIS A 19 11.84 1.22 -10.98
C HIS A 19 11.66 1.99 -9.67
N LEU A 20 12.55 1.82 -8.70
CA LEU A 20 12.51 2.57 -7.44
C LEU A 20 12.66 4.08 -7.65
N ALA A 21 13.52 4.51 -8.57
CA ALA A 21 13.66 5.94 -8.92
C ALA A 21 12.38 6.48 -9.57
N ARG A 22 11.72 5.70 -10.43
CA ARG A 22 10.43 6.06 -11.00
C ARG A 22 9.37 6.15 -9.90
N GLN A 23 9.30 5.21 -8.98
CA GLN A 23 8.40 5.27 -7.84
C GLN A 23 8.63 6.54 -7.01
N CYS A 24 9.89 6.92 -6.71
CA CYS A 24 10.17 8.19 -6.02
C CYS A 24 9.56 9.40 -6.73
N TRP A 25 9.61 9.42 -8.05
CA TRP A 25 8.99 10.47 -8.85
C TRP A 25 7.47 10.45 -8.72
N ASP A 26 6.85 9.28 -8.85
CA ASP A 26 5.41 9.13 -8.75
C ASP A 26 4.92 9.55 -7.36
N GLU A 27 5.56 9.09 -6.28
CA GLU A 27 5.25 9.48 -4.90
C GLU A 27 5.35 11.01 -4.67
N SER A 28 6.31 11.65 -5.30
CA SER A 28 6.42 13.11 -5.21
C SER A 28 5.24 13.83 -5.86
N ARG A 29 4.68 13.28 -6.94
CA ARG A 29 3.46 13.78 -7.59
C ARG A 29 2.22 13.50 -6.76
N HIS A 30 2.13 12.30 -6.12
CA HIS A 30 1.05 11.94 -5.21
C HIS A 30 0.99 12.95 -4.05
N VAL A 31 2.11 13.18 -3.38
CA VAL A 31 2.20 14.18 -2.29
C VAL A 31 1.81 15.57 -2.77
N ALA A 32 2.32 16.01 -3.93
CA ALA A 32 2.00 17.33 -4.48
C ALA A 32 0.52 17.48 -4.83
N GLY A 33 -0.07 16.45 -5.44
CA GLY A 33 -1.49 16.40 -5.81
C GLY A 33 -2.41 16.43 -4.60
N LEU A 34 -2.17 15.55 -3.65
CA LEU A 34 -2.94 15.45 -2.41
C LEU A 34 -2.79 16.72 -1.54
N TYR A 35 -1.59 17.28 -1.44
CA TYR A 35 -1.38 18.52 -0.68
C TYR A 35 -2.11 19.71 -1.31
N ARG A 36 -2.08 19.83 -2.65
CA ARG A 36 -2.85 20.85 -3.36
C ARG A 36 -4.34 20.68 -3.07
N ARG A 37 -4.83 19.45 -3.16
CA ARG A 37 -6.24 19.16 -2.93
C ARG A 37 -6.66 19.45 -1.48
N LEU A 38 -5.83 19.07 -0.50
CA LEU A 38 -6.04 19.40 0.91
C LEU A 38 -6.21 20.92 1.11
N ARG A 39 -5.35 21.72 0.46
CA ARG A 39 -5.44 23.19 0.54
C ARG A 39 -6.71 23.75 -0.12
N GLU A 40 -7.14 23.17 -1.23
CA GLU A 40 -8.36 23.58 -1.93
C GLU A 40 -9.62 23.37 -1.08
N ILE A 41 -9.66 22.30 -0.27
CA ILE A 41 -10.76 22.02 0.64
C ILE A 41 -10.63 22.69 2.01
N GLY A 42 -9.62 23.54 2.20
CA GLY A 42 -9.43 24.35 3.41
C GLY A 42 -8.56 23.73 4.50
N GLY A 43 -8.04 22.52 4.28
CA GLY A 43 -7.14 21.85 5.22
C GLY A 43 -5.68 22.33 5.12
N TYR A 44 -4.84 21.89 6.07
CA TYR A 44 -3.40 22.19 6.06
C TYR A 44 -2.58 21.05 6.65
N LYS A 45 -1.31 20.99 6.26
CA LYS A 45 -0.37 19.98 6.77
C LYS A 45 -0.14 20.16 8.28
N GLY A 46 -0.35 19.08 9.04
CA GLY A 46 -0.22 19.09 10.51
C GLY A 46 -1.51 19.40 11.25
N GLU A 47 -2.63 19.55 10.55
CA GLU A 47 -3.95 19.70 11.17
C GLU A 47 -4.35 18.45 11.96
N PHE A 48 -3.99 17.28 11.43
CA PHE A 48 -4.24 16.00 12.08
C PHE A 48 -2.92 15.26 12.35
N PRO A 49 -2.87 14.40 13.37
CA PRO A 49 -1.72 13.54 13.59
C PRO A 49 -1.53 12.57 12.43
N ILE A 50 -0.27 12.24 12.14
CA ILE A 50 0.11 11.26 11.12
C ILE A 50 0.85 10.09 11.75
N SER A 51 0.72 8.91 11.15
CA SER A 51 1.46 7.73 11.54
C SER A 51 2.74 7.58 10.70
N CYS A 52 3.85 7.26 11.35
CA CYS A 52 5.08 6.83 10.68
C CYS A 52 5.27 5.30 10.75
N PHE A 53 4.20 4.56 11.02
CA PHE A 53 4.23 3.11 11.25
C PHE A 53 4.89 2.36 10.10
N GLU A 54 4.40 2.53 8.88
CA GLU A 54 4.91 1.85 7.69
C GLU A 54 6.39 2.15 7.44
N TRP A 55 6.77 3.42 7.57
CA TRP A 55 8.16 3.85 7.48
C TRP A 55 9.04 3.12 8.51
N CYS A 56 8.65 3.15 9.78
CA CYS A 56 9.44 2.56 10.87
C CYS A 56 9.59 1.05 10.70
N VAL A 57 8.49 0.35 10.38
CA VAL A 57 8.50 -1.10 10.19
C VAL A 57 9.36 -1.48 8.98
N THR A 58 9.16 -0.81 7.85
CA THR A 58 9.88 -1.15 6.61
C THR A 58 11.37 -0.82 6.70
N CYS A 59 11.75 0.33 7.29
CA CYS A 59 13.15 0.70 7.48
C CYS A 59 13.91 -0.21 8.45
N SER A 60 13.21 -0.92 9.35
CA SER A 60 13.83 -1.88 10.26
C SER A 60 14.30 -3.18 9.59
N LEU A 61 13.90 -3.41 8.33
CA LEU A 61 14.23 -4.63 7.59
C LEU A 61 15.61 -4.53 6.91
N ASP A 62 16.35 -5.62 6.97
CA ASP A 62 17.77 -5.71 6.57
C ASP A 62 17.99 -6.11 5.10
N THR A 63 16.95 -6.46 4.36
CA THR A 63 17.06 -6.86 2.94
C THR A 63 16.08 -6.11 2.06
N LEU A 64 16.50 -5.79 0.83
CA LEU A 64 15.64 -5.15 -0.16
C LEU A 64 14.39 -6.00 -0.47
N ALA A 65 14.54 -7.31 -0.57
CA ALA A 65 13.41 -8.22 -0.81
C ALA A 65 12.36 -8.13 0.32
N ALA A 66 12.78 -8.06 1.58
CA ALA A 66 11.84 -7.90 2.70
C ALA A 66 11.15 -6.53 2.67
N ARG A 67 11.87 -5.46 2.30
CA ARG A 67 11.28 -4.12 2.15
C ARG A 67 10.26 -4.07 1.01
N LEU A 68 10.57 -4.62 -0.16
CA LEU A 68 9.62 -4.71 -1.28
C LEU A 68 8.38 -5.53 -0.91
N ALA A 69 8.57 -6.61 -0.14
CA ALA A 69 7.46 -7.43 0.31
C ALA A 69 6.51 -6.68 1.26
N LEU A 70 7.04 -5.87 2.19
CA LEU A 70 6.19 -5.09 3.09
C LEU A 70 5.65 -3.83 2.41
N GLN A 71 6.51 -3.00 1.86
CA GLN A 71 6.09 -1.73 1.28
C GLN A 71 5.15 -1.93 0.09
N ASN A 72 5.67 -2.53 -0.96
CA ASN A 72 4.92 -2.58 -2.22
C ASN A 72 3.87 -3.70 -2.23
N ARG A 73 4.26 -4.92 -1.80
CA ARG A 73 3.37 -6.07 -1.91
C ARG A 73 2.34 -6.16 -0.77
N THR A 74 2.54 -5.46 0.35
CA THR A 74 1.58 -5.46 1.48
C THR A 74 0.89 -4.12 1.62
N PHE A 75 1.61 -3.03 1.87
CA PHE A 75 1.00 -1.72 2.11
C PHE A 75 0.39 -1.14 0.83
N GLU A 76 1.16 -0.96 -0.23
CA GLU A 76 0.64 -0.42 -1.50
C GLU A 76 -0.38 -1.36 -2.16
N ALA A 77 -0.24 -2.69 -2.01
CA ALA A 77 -1.29 -3.61 -2.45
C ALA A 77 -2.61 -3.43 -1.67
N GLY A 78 -2.55 -3.00 -0.40
CA GLY A 78 -3.73 -2.56 0.35
C GLY A 78 -4.32 -1.26 -0.20
N GLU A 79 -3.47 -0.37 -0.74
CA GLU A 79 -3.92 0.86 -1.40
C GLU A 79 -4.70 0.58 -2.69
N LEU A 80 -4.37 -0.50 -3.43
CA LEU A 80 -5.19 -0.92 -4.59
C LEU A 80 -6.65 -1.19 -4.18
N ASP A 81 -6.84 -1.80 -3.01
CA ASP A 81 -8.18 -2.09 -2.49
C ASP A 81 -8.88 -0.81 -2.01
N LEU A 82 -8.14 0.07 -1.34
CA LEU A 82 -8.66 1.33 -0.82
C LEU A 82 -9.01 2.30 -1.96
N LEU A 83 -8.08 2.53 -2.87
CA LEU A 83 -8.24 3.45 -3.99
C LEU A 83 -9.24 2.93 -5.04
N GLY A 84 -9.51 1.62 -5.06
CA GLY A 84 -10.59 1.04 -5.84
C GLY A 84 -11.99 1.44 -5.36
N GLN A 85 -12.14 1.94 -4.14
CA GLN A 85 -13.43 2.26 -3.52
C GLN A 85 -13.61 3.76 -3.21
N LEU A 86 -12.54 4.43 -2.81
CA LEU A 86 -12.59 5.82 -2.36
C LEU A 86 -13.09 6.81 -3.42
N PRO A 87 -12.73 6.73 -4.71
CA PRO A 87 -13.21 7.68 -5.71
C PRO A 87 -14.73 7.75 -5.79
N ALA A 88 -15.41 6.60 -5.75
CA ALA A 88 -16.88 6.56 -5.75
C ALA A 88 -17.48 7.30 -4.55
N LYS A 89 -16.91 7.10 -3.35
CA LYS A 89 -17.38 7.79 -2.12
C LYS A 89 -17.20 9.31 -2.21
N TRP A 90 -16.09 9.76 -2.80
CA TRP A 90 -15.85 11.20 -3.00
C TRP A 90 -16.82 11.80 -4.02
N ARG A 91 -17.16 11.06 -5.08
CA ARG A 91 -18.18 11.45 -6.04
C ARG A 91 -19.57 11.56 -5.40
N GLU A 92 -19.94 10.59 -4.60
CA GLU A 92 -21.20 10.63 -3.81
C GLU A 92 -21.24 11.84 -2.86
N ALA A 93 -20.10 12.26 -2.33
CA ALA A 93 -19.96 13.47 -1.51
C ALA A 93 -19.92 14.77 -2.37
N GLY A 94 -19.97 14.68 -3.69
CA GLY A 94 -19.93 15.83 -4.62
C GLY A 94 -18.53 16.36 -4.92
N ASP A 95 -17.48 15.59 -4.62
CA ASP A 95 -16.09 16.00 -4.84
C ASP A 95 -15.41 15.18 -5.94
N GLU A 96 -15.72 15.52 -7.19
CA GLU A 96 -15.14 14.88 -8.39
C GLU A 96 -13.63 15.08 -8.48
N LYS A 97 -13.10 16.25 -8.10
CA LYS A 97 -11.67 16.53 -8.17
C LYS A 97 -10.84 15.62 -7.27
N THR A 98 -11.32 15.34 -6.06
CA THR A 98 -10.64 14.39 -5.17
C THR A 98 -10.70 12.99 -5.75
N ALA A 99 -11.83 12.58 -6.34
CA ALA A 99 -11.95 11.29 -6.98
C ALA A 99 -10.95 11.12 -8.14
N GLU A 100 -10.82 12.12 -9.02
CA GLU A 100 -9.86 12.11 -10.15
C GLU A 100 -8.39 12.00 -9.66
N VAL A 101 -8.03 12.70 -8.58
CA VAL A 101 -6.68 12.61 -8.00
C VAL A 101 -6.41 11.19 -7.50
N LEU A 102 -7.36 10.58 -6.80
CA LEU A 102 -7.21 9.23 -6.27
C LEU A 102 -7.12 8.17 -7.38
N GLU A 103 -7.88 8.30 -8.44
CA GLU A 103 -7.80 7.41 -9.61
C GLU A 103 -6.45 7.52 -10.33
N SER A 104 -5.89 8.73 -10.42
CA SER A 104 -4.56 8.93 -10.98
C SER A 104 -3.48 8.23 -10.14
N ILE A 105 -3.59 8.27 -8.82
CA ILE A 105 -2.68 7.56 -7.89
C ILE A 105 -2.82 6.06 -8.10
N LEU A 106 -4.03 5.52 -8.12
CA LEU A 106 -4.27 4.08 -8.32
C LEU A 106 -3.55 3.53 -9.56
N GLY A 107 -3.53 4.28 -10.66
CA GLY A 107 -2.83 3.88 -11.89
C GLY A 107 -1.32 3.68 -11.68
N ASP A 108 -0.69 4.52 -10.89
CA ASP A 108 0.74 4.41 -10.54
C ASP A 108 0.98 3.25 -9.55
N GLU A 109 0.12 3.09 -8.51
CA GLU A 109 0.24 2.04 -7.50
C GLU A 109 0.17 0.62 -8.09
N ILE A 110 -0.68 0.39 -9.10
CA ILE A 110 -0.68 -0.87 -9.85
C ILE A 110 0.71 -1.19 -10.41
N THR A 111 1.42 -0.19 -10.90
CA THR A 111 2.77 -0.35 -11.46
C THR A 111 3.82 -0.59 -10.38
N HIS A 112 3.73 0.10 -9.24
CA HIS A 112 4.62 -0.07 -8.10
C HIS A 112 4.52 -1.50 -7.52
N VAL A 113 3.32 -1.99 -7.32
CA VAL A 113 3.08 -3.35 -6.84
C VAL A 113 3.53 -4.40 -7.86
N ARG A 114 3.25 -4.16 -9.16
CA ARG A 114 3.64 -5.07 -10.25
C ARG A 114 5.14 -5.29 -10.32
N PHE A 115 5.94 -4.22 -10.35
CA PHE A 115 7.38 -4.41 -10.45
C PHE A 115 7.93 -5.10 -9.20
N ALA A 116 7.39 -4.79 -8.01
CA ALA A 116 7.82 -5.47 -6.79
C ALA A 116 7.52 -6.97 -6.83
N ASN A 117 6.33 -7.38 -7.28
CA ASN A 117 5.98 -8.78 -7.47
C ASN A 117 6.94 -9.50 -8.41
N GLN A 118 7.30 -8.86 -9.53
CA GLN A 118 8.24 -9.40 -10.50
C GLN A 118 9.65 -9.54 -9.91
N TRP A 119 10.15 -8.50 -9.27
CA TRP A 119 11.48 -8.50 -8.66
C TRP A 119 11.59 -9.45 -7.47
N LEU A 120 10.58 -9.59 -6.64
CA LEU A 120 10.57 -10.58 -5.57
C LEU A 120 10.76 -11.99 -6.11
N ARG A 121 10.11 -12.34 -7.22
CA ARG A 121 10.32 -13.65 -7.87
C ARG A 121 11.75 -13.82 -8.41
N VAL A 122 12.33 -12.76 -8.98
CA VAL A 122 13.73 -12.79 -9.46
C VAL A 122 14.69 -12.96 -8.29
N LEU A 123 14.60 -12.11 -7.27
CA LEU A 123 15.49 -12.12 -6.12
C LEU A 123 15.45 -13.46 -5.34
N VAL A 124 14.25 -14.02 -5.13
CA VAL A 124 14.11 -15.33 -4.45
C VAL A 124 14.64 -16.48 -5.31
N ARG A 125 14.55 -16.39 -6.64
CA ARG A 125 15.14 -17.38 -7.53
C ARG A 125 16.67 -17.36 -7.48
N GLU A 126 17.27 -16.18 -7.35
CA GLU A 126 18.72 -16.00 -7.23
C GLU A 126 19.24 -16.38 -5.85
N ASP A 127 18.54 -16.01 -4.80
CA ASP A 127 18.85 -16.41 -3.42
C ASP A 127 17.61 -16.89 -2.68
N ARG A 128 17.44 -18.21 -2.56
CA ARG A 128 16.30 -18.83 -1.87
C ARG A 128 16.18 -18.47 -0.39
N ARG A 129 17.26 -18.01 0.27
CA ARG A 129 17.22 -17.57 1.67
C ARG A 129 16.35 -16.32 1.83
N LEU A 130 16.19 -15.52 0.77
CA LEU A 130 15.32 -14.34 0.79
C LEU A 130 13.84 -14.69 1.01
N ALA A 131 13.39 -15.87 0.59
CA ALA A 131 12.04 -16.33 0.90
C ALA A 131 11.79 -16.43 2.42
N LEU A 132 12.79 -16.88 3.19
CA LEU A 132 12.70 -16.90 4.66
C LEU A 132 12.69 -15.48 5.23
N LYS A 133 13.52 -14.57 4.71
CA LYS A 133 13.55 -13.16 5.13
C LYS A 133 12.22 -12.47 4.89
N ILE A 134 11.59 -12.71 3.73
CA ILE A 134 10.25 -12.21 3.40
C ILE A 134 9.21 -12.77 4.38
N ALA A 135 9.20 -14.08 4.61
CA ALA A 135 8.27 -14.71 5.55
C ALA A 135 8.43 -14.17 7.00
N MET A 136 9.68 -13.95 7.43
CA MET A 136 9.97 -13.34 8.73
C MET A 136 9.47 -11.88 8.79
N ALA A 137 9.64 -11.09 7.73
CA ALA A 137 9.15 -9.72 7.68
C ALA A 137 7.63 -9.64 7.77
N VAL A 138 6.90 -10.51 7.06
CA VAL A 138 5.43 -10.58 7.14
C VAL A 138 4.96 -10.99 8.54
N ARG A 139 5.63 -11.98 9.16
CA ARG A 139 5.32 -12.37 10.55
C ARG A 139 5.64 -11.26 11.55
N PHE A 140 6.73 -10.55 11.35
CA PHE A 140 7.10 -9.39 12.17
C PHE A 140 6.01 -8.30 12.07
N LEU A 141 5.57 -7.95 10.86
CA LEU A 141 4.47 -7.01 10.67
C LEU A 141 3.22 -7.46 11.42
N SER A 142 2.82 -8.73 11.27
CA SER A 142 1.63 -9.27 11.97
C SER A 142 1.76 -9.17 13.49
N ALA A 143 2.94 -9.49 14.03
CA ALA A 143 3.19 -9.41 15.47
C ALA A 143 3.15 -7.97 16.00
N VAL A 144 3.76 -7.01 15.26
CA VAL A 144 3.75 -5.59 15.64
C VAL A 144 2.33 -5.02 15.54
N THR A 145 1.60 -5.33 14.49
CA THR A 145 0.21 -4.89 14.31
C THR A 145 -0.68 -5.43 15.44
N ALA A 146 -0.52 -6.70 15.80
CA ALA A 146 -1.27 -7.30 16.92
C ALA A 146 -0.91 -6.66 18.28
N ALA A 147 0.37 -6.32 18.49
CA ALA A 147 0.82 -5.67 19.72
C ALA A 147 0.35 -4.20 19.84
N LEU A 148 0.13 -3.55 18.71
CA LEU A 148 -0.36 -2.16 18.65
C LEU A 148 -1.88 -2.08 18.50
N ALA A 149 -2.57 -3.21 18.34
CA ALA A 149 -4.02 -3.24 18.26
C ALA A 149 -4.62 -2.66 19.54
N PRO A 150 -5.56 -1.71 19.45
CA PRO A 150 -6.21 -1.11 20.63
C PRO A 150 -6.90 -2.22 21.42
N GLN A 151 -6.73 -2.21 22.72
CA GLN A 151 -7.56 -2.98 23.63
C GLN A 151 -8.81 -2.16 24.00
N ASP A 152 -9.91 -2.83 24.31
CA ASP A 152 -11.14 -2.16 24.67
C ASP A 152 -10.92 -1.06 25.74
N GLY A 153 -11.34 0.16 25.45
CA GLY A 153 -11.21 1.32 26.32
C GLY A 153 -9.85 2.02 26.31
N GLN A 154 -8.89 1.60 25.48
CA GLN A 154 -7.61 2.31 25.34
C GLN A 154 -7.68 3.41 24.28
N LEU A 155 -6.87 4.46 24.48
CA LEU A 155 -6.63 5.48 23.48
C LEU A 155 -5.77 4.89 22.35
N SER A 156 -6.01 5.36 21.12
CA SER A 156 -5.12 5.05 20.01
C SER A 156 -3.68 5.49 20.32
N PRO A 157 -2.65 4.97 19.59
CA PRO A 157 -1.25 5.39 19.77
C PRO A 157 -1.02 6.91 19.65
N VAL A 158 -1.97 7.63 19.07
CA VAL A 158 -1.95 9.10 18.95
C VAL A 158 -2.79 9.81 20.05
N GLY A 159 -3.23 9.07 21.06
CA GLY A 159 -3.94 9.65 22.23
C GLY A 159 -5.40 10.05 21.98
N LEU A 160 -5.97 9.68 20.84
CA LEU A 160 -7.38 9.90 20.52
C LEU A 160 -8.20 8.67 20.90
N PRO A 161 -9.50 8.82 21.25
CA PRO A 161 -10.40 7.68 21.39
C PRO A 161 -10.33 6.83 20.12
N TYR A 162 -10.19 5.53 20.28
CA TYR A 162 -10.23 4.63 19.14
C TYR A 162 -11.66 4.56 18.64
N GLU A 163 -11.93 5.22 17.55
CA GLU A 163 -13.12 4.98 16.76
C GLU A 163 -12.75 3.97 15.66
N GLU A 164 -13.48 2.87 15.55
CA GLU A 164 -13.32 1.98 14.40
C GLU A 164 -13.48 2.83 13.13
N PRO A 165 -12.52 2.77 12.20
CA PRO A 165 -12.62 3.56 10.98
C PRO A 165 -13.93 3.18 10.27
N GLN A 166 -14.84 4.14 10.12
CA GLN A 166 -16.10 3.95 9.38
C GLN A 166 -15.87 3.55 7.91
N ASN A 167 -14.62 3.67 7.45
CA ASN A 167 -14.15 3.33 6.11
C ASN A 167 -13.23 2.10 6.10
N ARG A 168 -13.50 1.09 6.91
CA ARG A 168 -12.74 -0.16 6.87
C ARG A 168 -12.80 -0.75 5.46
N ILE A 169 -11.63 -1.06 4.90
CA ILE A 169 -11.56 -1.83 3.66
C ILE A 169 -12.12 -3.21 3.98
N THR A 170 -13.18 -3.58 3.29
CA THR A 170 -13.82 -4.91 3.41
C THR A 170 -13.90 -5.62 2.06
N GLN A 171 -13.41 -4.97 1.02
CA GLN A 171 -13.44 -5.47 -0.34
C GLN A 171 -12.05 -5.47 -0.95
N VAL A 172 -11.80 -6.43 -1.82
CA VAL A 172 -10.54 -6.63 -2.53
C VAL A 172 -10.70 -6.25 -4.00
N ASN A 173 -9.83 -5.41 -4.50
CA ASN A 173 -9.77 -5.05 -5.91
C ASN A 173 -9.04 -6.14 -6.72
N VAL A 174 -9.77 -7.21 -7.03
CA VAL A 174 -9.25 -8.37 -7.74
C VAL A 174 -8.68 -8.00 -9.11
N ALA A 175 -9.34 -7.09 -9.83
CA ALA A 175 -8.93 -6.69 -11.17
C ALA A 175 -7.54 -6.02 -11.15
N ASP A 176 -7.33 -5.05 -10.28
CA ASP A 176 -6.07 -4.33 -10.20
C ASP A 176 -4.96 -5.17 -9.55
N ARG A 177 -5.30 -6.05 -8.61
CA ARG A 177 -4.33 -7.03 -8.10
C ARG A 177 -3.82 -7.97 -9.20
N LYS A 178 -4.69 -8.43 -10.12
CA LYS A 178 -4.27 -9.20 -11.31
C LYS A 178 -3.39 -8.37 -12.23
N GLN A 179 -3.73 -7.11 -12.48
CA GLN A 179 -2.88 -6.20 -13.24
C GLN A 179 -1.53 -5.94 -12.56
N ALA A 180 -1.50 -5.95 -11.23
CA ALA A 180 -0.30 -5.86 -10.42
C ALA A 180 0.47 -7.21 -10.29
N ASP A 181 0.14 -8.20 -11.10
CA ASP A 181 0.86 -9.47 -11.22
C ASP A 181 0.74 -10.39 -9.98
N PHE A 182 -0.38 -10.31 -9.26
CA PHE A 182 -0.77 -11.37 -8.34
C PHE A 182 -1.39 -12.54 -9.10
N THR A 183 -1.07 -13.76 -8.69
CA THR A 183 -1.71 -14.96 -9.21
C THR A 183 -3.10 -15.15 -8.62
N ASP A 184 -3.97 -15.89 -9.33
CA ASP A 184 -5.32 -16.22 -8.82
C ASP A 184 -5.24 -16.91 -7.45
N SER A 185 -4.28 -17.83 -7.27
CA SER A 185 -4.11 -18.54 -5.99
C SER A 185 -3.70 -17.61 -4.82
N GLU A 186 -2.91 -16.57 -5.08
CA GLU A 186 -2.54 -15.58 -4.07
C GLU A 186 -3.73 -14.69 -3.69
N ILE A 187 -4.54 -14.33 -4.66
CA ILE A 187 -5.77 -13.55 -4.45
C ILE A 187 -6.80 -14.38 -3.66
N ASP A 188 -7.02 -15.62 -4.04
CA ASP A 188 -7.94 -16.53 -3.34
C ASP A 188 -7.51 -16.79 -1.90
N GLU A 189 -6.19 -16.94 -1.67
CA GLU A 189 -5.64 -17.08 -0.32
C GLU A 189 -5.88 -15.82 0.50
N TYR A 190 -5.63 -14.63 -0.07
CA TYR A 190 -5.86 -13.36 0.61
C TYR A 190 -7.34 -13.17 0.98
N LEU A 191 -8.27 -13.45 0.06
CA LEU A 191 -9.72 -13.41 0.31
C LEU A 191 -10.13 -14.35 1.46
N ARG A 192 -9.58 -15.57 1.47
CA ARG A 192 -9.86 -16.54 2.55
C ARG A 192 -9.34 -16.09 3.91
N GLN A 193 -8.13 -15.52 3.95
CA GLN A 193 -7.49 -15.09 5.20
C GLN A 193 -8.11 -13.81 5.77
N SER A 194 -8.44 -12.84 4.90
CA SER A 194 -9.03 -11.56 5.30
C SER A 194 -10.52 -11.64 5.61
N GLY A 195 -11.23 -12.59 5.00
CA GLY A 195 -12.69 -12.64 4.99
C GLY A 195 -13.34 -11.54 4.17
N PHE A 196 -12.57 -10.82 3.35
CA PHE A 196 -13.05 -9.73 2.51
C PHE A 196 -13.76 -10.26 1.27
N GLN A 197 -14.60 -9.41 0.67
CA GLN A 197 -15.30 -9.72 -0.56
C GLN A 197 -14.60 -9.05 -1.76
N PRO A 198 -14.65 -9.65 -2.96
CA PRO A 198 -14.17 -8.96 -4.16
C PRO A 198 -15.02 -7.72 -4.44
N ILE A 199 -14.38 -6.65 -4.93
CA ILE A 199 -15.10 -5.50 -5.50
C ILE A 199 -15.90 -6.03 -6.69
N MET A 200 -17.21 -5.87 -6.64
CA MET A 200 -18.08 -6.19 -7.78
C MET A 200 -17.91 -5.08 -8.82
N THR A 201 -17.15 -5.36 -9.87
CA THR A 201 -17.19 -4.51 -11.06
C THR A 201 -18.61 -4.59 -11.61
N GLY A 202 -19.36 -3.48 -11.53
CA GLY A 202 -20.67 -3.43 -12.14
C GLY A 202 -20.56 -3.90 -13.59
N ASN A 203 -21.38 -4.86 -13.98
CA ASN A 203 -21.49 -5.29 -15.34
C ASN A 203 -21.71 -4.05 -16.21
N ALA A 204 -20.71 -3.69 -17.00
CA ALA A 204 -20.92 -2.86 -18.17
C ALA A 204 -21.62 -3.74 -19.23
N GLU A 205 -22.88 -4.10 -18.95
CA GLU A 205 -23.82 -4.60 -19.94
C GLU A 205 -24.86 -3.52 -20.14
N GLY A 206 -24.74 -2.80 -21.27
CA GLY A 206 -25.71 -1.83 -21.72
C GLY A 206 -25.22 -1.17 -22.99
#